data_6cf114c16a475c87f66ac66b634c8fd3
#
_entry.id   6cf114c16a475c87f66ac66b634c8fd3
#
_cell.length_a   1.000
_cell.length_b   1.000
_cell.length_c   1.000
_cell.angle_alpha   90.00
_cell.angle_beta   90.00
_cell.angle_gamma   90.00
#
_symmetry.space_group_name_H-M   'P 1'
#
loop_
_entity.id
_entity.type
_entity.pdbx_description
1 polymer ?
#
loop_
_entity_poly.entity_id
_entity_poly.type
_entity_poly.pdbx_seq_one_letter_code
_entity_poly.pdbx_strand_id
1 'polypeptide(L)'
;AWVKAHGVTAPVDGRLIAAAEEERFRRIKHWAGFPTQAIAYCLREAGVQLRDVDCLAMNSDPRANVLRKVGFALLRRPSPRLVLDRLRNAKKRASIGEELARAFPGQPLRARTLRVEHHLAHIASCFSVSPFQRAVAVSVDGFGDFASAAWGLCEGQTLGVAGRIHFPHSLGIFYQAITQFLGFPNYGDEYKVMGLAPYGKPSFARELRQLAYPVADGFELGLRYFRHHRERVPYTWTGGTPHIGTLYSDELCQLLGAPR
;
A
#
# COMPACT_ATOMS: atom_id res chain seq x y z
N ALA A 1 -4.61 13.50 -4.53
CA ALA A 1 -4.37 12.38 -3.63
C ALA A 1 -3.02 11.74 -3.97
N TRP A 2 -2.14 11.65 -3.01
CA TRP A 2 -0.86 10.96 -3.17
C TRP A 2 -1.08 9.48 -2.96
N VAL A 3 -1.08 8.71 -4.03
CA VAL A 3 -1.26 7.25 -3.97
C VAL A 3 0.09 6.60 -3.68
N LYS A 4 0.11 5.54 -2.89
CA LYS A 4 1.31 4.77 -2.50
C LYS A 4 2.07 4.19 -3.71
N ALA A 5 1.43 4.09 -4.85
CA ALA A 5 2.01 3.74 -6.15
C ALA A 5 2.60 4.96 -6.89
N HIS A 6 2.93 6.05 -6.15
CA HIS A 6 3.53 7.26 -6.74
C HIS A 6 2.69 7.92 -7.85
N GLY A 7 1.37 7.75 -7.78
CA GLY A 7 0.40 8.44 -8.59
C GLY A 7 -0.09 9.74 -7.93
N VAL A 8 -0.48 10.69 -8.74
CA VAL A 8 -1.01 11.99 -8.35
C VAL A 8 -2.32 12.22 -9.08
N THR A 9 -3.29 12.83 -8.39
CA THR A 9 -4.54 13.29 -8.99
C THR A 9 -4.75 14.75 -8.69
N ALA A 10 -5.31 15.50 -9.65
CA ALA A 10 -5.72 16.88 -9.49
C ALA A 10 -7.24 16.99 -9.68
N PRO A 11 -8.04 16.95 -8.61
CA PRO A 11 -9.44 17.33 -8.66
C PRO A 11 -9.58 18.85 -8.53
N VAL A 12 -10.47 19.43 -9.32
CA VAL A 12 -10.90 20.84 -9.25
C VAL A 12 -12.41 20.84 -9.14
N ASP A 13 -12.95 21.50 -8.13
CA ASP A 13 -14.40 21.61 -7.86
C ASP A 13 -15.15 20.26 -7.94
N GLY A 14 -14.56 19.23 -7.35
CA GLY A 14 -15.12 17.87 -7.32
C GLY A 14 -14.95 17.07 -8.63
N ARG A 15 -14.35 17.64 -9.67
CA ARG A 15 -14.09 16.96 -10.94
C ARG A 15 -12.64 16.52 -11.03
N LEU A 16 -12.41 15.26 -11.40
CA LEU A 16 -11.06 14.76 -11.70
C LEU A 16 -10.60 15.35 -13.04
N ILE A 17 -9.62 16.25 -13.01
CA ILE A 17 -9.05 16.89 -14.21
C ILE A 17 -7.89 16.03 -14.77
N ALA A 18 -6.99 15.57 -13.91
CA ALA A 18 -5.84 14.79 -14.32
C ALA A 18 -5.45 13.77 -13.25
N ALA A 19 -4.87 12.65 -13.72
CA ALA A 19 -4.26 11.64 -12.87
C ALA A 19 -3.05 11.05 -13.60
N ALA A 20 -1.94 10.86 -12.91
CA ALA A 20 -0.74 10.27 -13.50
C ALA A 20 0.11 9.55 -12.45
N GLU A 21 0.81 8.51 -12.87
CA GLU A 21 1.84 7.81 -12.10
C GLU A 21 3.22 8.26 -12.55
N GLU A 22 4.14 8.45 -11.61
CA GLU A 22 5.50 8.90 -11.89
C GLU A 22 6.26 7.93 -12.82
N GLU A 23 5.97 6.64 -12.75
CA GLU A 23 6.56 5.61 -13.61
C GLU A 23 6.33 5.87 -15.11
N ARG A 24 5.25 6.57 -15.49
CA ARG A 24 4.94 6.92 -16.88
C ARG A 24 5.99 7.88 -17.45
N PHE A 25 6.50 8.75 -16.63
CA PHE A 25 7.51 9.76 -16.99
C PHE A 25 8.92 9.23 -16.82
N ARG A 26 9.20 8.51 -15.72
CA ARG A 26 10.53 7.96 -15.43
C ARG A 26 10.88 6.72 -16.21
N ARG A 27 9.89 6.02 -16.76
CA ARG A 27 10.03 4.72 -17.45
C ARG A 27 10.65 3.63 -16.57
N ILE A 28 10.52 3.79 -15.26
CA ILE A 28 10.92 2.81 -14.24
C ILE A 28 9.65 2.29 -13.57
N LYS A 29 9.35 1.01 -13.76
CA LYS A 29 8.17 0.36 -13.22
C LYS A 29 8.20 0.37 -11.69
N HIS A 30 7.06 0.66 -11.06
CA HIS A 30 6.93 0.77 -9.60
C HIS A 30 7.91 1.78 -8.99
N TRP A 31 8.17 2.88 -9.69
CA TRP A 31 9.04 3.96 -9.22
C TRP A 31 8.84 4.28 -7.73
N ALA A 32 9.92 4.28 -6.96
CA ALA A 32 9.91 4.58 -5.53
C ALA A 32 10.69 5.88 -5.25
N GLY A 33 10.01 7.00 -5.36
CA GLY A 33 10.57 8.32 -5.11
C GLY A 33 9.48 9.38 -5.06
N PHE A 34 9.87 10.65 -4.92
CA PHE A 34 8.92 11.75 -4.95
C PHE A 34 8.36 11.94 -6.38
N PRO A 35 7.03 12.03 -6.57
CA PRO A 35 6.39 12.01 -7.89
C PRO A 35 6.38 13.40 -8.54
N THR A 36 7.56 13.98 -8.78
CA THR A 36 7.72 15.36 -9.26
C THR A 36 7.09 15.59 -10.63
N GLN A 37 7.31 14.65 -11.57
CA GLN A 37 6.80 14.81 -12.95
C GLN A 37 5.29 14.59 -13.03
N ALA A 38 4.76 13.65 -12.25
CA ALA A 38 3.32 13.44 -12.14
C ALA A 38 2.62 14.67 -11.52
N ILE A 39 3.22 15.30 -10.49
CA ILE A 39 2.71 16.54 -9.90
C ILE A 39 2.73 17.67 -10.95
N ALA A 40 3.86 17.87 -11.62
CA ALA A 40 3.99 18.90 -12.66
C ALA A 40 2.97 18.71 -13.80
N TYR A 41 2.78 17.46 -14.23
CA TYR A 41 1.76 17.11 -15.21
C TYR A 41 0.35 17.50 -14.73
N CYS A 42 -0.03 17.05 -13.53
CA CYS A 42 -1.37 17.32 -13.00
C CYS A 42 -1.65 18.81 -12.79
N LEU A 43 -0.67 19.58 -12.32
CA LEU A 43 -0.81 21.04 -12.19
C LEU A 43 -1.00 21.73 -13.55
N ARG A 44 -0.21 21.32 -14.55
CA ARG A 44 -0.32 21.85 -15.91
C ARG A 44 -1.67 21.55 -16.55
N GLU A 45 -2.15 20.31 -16.47
CA GLU A 45 -3.46 19.92 -17.03
C GLU A 45 -4.63 20.64 -16.32
N ALA A 46 -4.47 20.93 -15.03
CA ALA A 46 -5.45 21.70 -14.26
C ALA A 46 -5.35 23.22 -14.48
N GLY A 47 -4.30 23.69 -15.17
CA GLY A 47 -4.08 25.11 -15.42
C GLY A 47 -3.75 25.93 -14.16
N VAL A 48 -3.19 25.27 -13.11
CA VAL A 48 -2.91 25.89 -11.81
C VAL A 48 -1.43 25.73 -11.42
N GLN A 49 -0.97 26.57 -10.51
CA GLN A 49 0.35 26.47 -9.89
C GLN A 49 0.25 25.86 -8.49
N LEU A 50 1.38 25.45 -7.93
CA LEU A 50 1.40 24.85 -6.58
C LEU A 50 0.82 25.79 -5.50
N ARG A 51 1.00 27.11 -5.66
CA ARG A 51 0.45 28.13 -4.75
C ARG A 51 -1.08 28.24 -4.78
N ASP A 52 -1.72 27.77 -5.85
CA ASP A 52 -3.16 27.83 -6.06
C ASP A 52 -3.88 26.57 -5.53
N VAL A 53 -3.11 25.61 -5.00
CA VAL A 53 -3.65 24.38 -4.41
C VAL A 53 -4.16 24.66 -3.01
N ASP A 54 -5.45 24.41 -2.75
CA ASP A 54 -6.09 24.63 -1.46
C ASP A 54 -5.83 23.48 -0.48
N CYS A 55 -5.75 22.25 -1.01
CA CYS A 55 -5.67 21.05 -0.20
C CYS A 55 -4.73 19.99 -0.81
N LEU A 56 -3.83 19.49 0.00
CA LEU A 56 -2.97 18.35 -0.30
C LEU A 56 -3.43 17.16 0.53
N ALA A 57 -4.04 16.15 -0.11
CA ALA A 57 -4.46 14.93 0.56
C ALA A 57 -3.40 13.82 0.42
N MET A 58 -3.10 13.15 1.51
CA MET A 58 -2.18 12.02 1.58
C MET A 58 -2.91 10.78 2.11
N ASN A 59 -2.75 9.65 1.45
CA ASN A 59 -3.36 8.35 1.81
C ASN A 59 -2.56 7.60 2.88
N SER A 60 -2.03 8.28 3.86
CA SER A 60 -1.35 7.68 5.01
C SER A 60 -1.47 8.58 6.23
N ASP A 61 -1.95 8.01 7.33
CA ASP A 61 -2.00 8.66 8.63
C ASP A 61 -1.15 7.89 9.65
N PRO A 62 0.01 8.41 10.08
CA PRO A 62 0.84 7.76 11.10
C PRO A 62 0.13 7.54 12.43
N ARG A 63 -0.93 8.31 12.71
CA ARG A 63 -1.73 8.22 13.94
C ARG A 63 -2.80 7.13 13.89
N ALA A 64 -3.11 6.63 12.68
CA ALA A 64 -4.07 5.55 12.52
C ALA A 64 -3.58 4.27 13.22
N ASN A 65 -4.52 3.53 13.81
CA ASN A 65 -4.28 2.21 14.43
C ASN A 65 -3.19 2.20 15.54
N VAL A 66 -2.97 3.30 16.27
CA VAL A 66 -1.90 3.43 17.29
C VAL A 66 -2.05 2.38 18.38
N LEU A 67 -3.26 2.15 18.89
CA LEU A 67 -3.51 1.14 19.93
C LEU A 67 -3.10 -0.27 19.47
N ARG A 68 -3.38 -0.61 18.21
CA ARG A 68 -2.97 -1.89 17.61
C ARG A 68 -1.45 -1.99 17.44
N LYS A 69 -0.78 -0.88 17.05
CA LYS A 69 0.68 -0.81 16.97
C LYS A 69 1.33 -1.03 18.33
N VAL A 70 0.82 -0.38 19.37
CA VAL A 70 1.31 -0.51 20.75
C VAL A 70 1.05 -1.93 21.26
N GLY A 71 -0.17 -2.45 21.11
CA GLY A 71 -0.51 -3.82 21.51
C GLY A 71 0.39 -4.85 20.84
N PHE A 72 0.65 -4.73 19.55
CA PHE A 72 1.58 -5.61 18.84
C PHE A 72 3.02 -5.50 19.39
N ALA A 73 3.51 -4.29 19.64
CA ALA A 73 4.85 -4.08 20.18
C ALA A 73 5.02 -4.69 21.59
N LEU A 74 4.00 -4.61 22.44
CA LEU A 74 4.01 -5.20 23.77
C LEU A 74 3.94 -6.73 23.75
N LEU A 75 3.03 -7.30 22.94
CA LEU A 75 2.78 -8.74 22.89
C LEU A 75 3.88 -9.52 22.15
N ARG A 76 4.37 -8.98 21.03
CA ARG A 76 5.31 -9.68 20.13
C ARG A 76 6.76 -9.26 20.29
N ARG A 77 7.05 -8.20 21.08
CA ARG A 77 8.39 -7.68 21.36
C ARG A 77 9.29 -7.65 20.10
N PRO A 78 8.87 -6.94 19.03
CA PRO A 78 9.65 -6.90 17.79
C PRO A 78 11.04 -6.34 18.06
N SER A 79 12.01 -6.71 17.21
CA SER A 79 13.39 -6.23 17.39
C SER A 79 13.42 -4.69 17.42
N PRO A 80 14.24 -4.07 18.31
CA PRO A 80 14.36 -2.60 18.41
C PRO A 80 14.72 -1.95 17.06
N ARG A 81 15.48 -2.65 16.23
CA ARG A 81 15.86 -2.21 14.87
C ARG A 81 14.64 -2.04 13.97
N LEU A 82 13.70 -2.97 14.03
CA LEU A 82 12.45 -2.92 13.23
C LEU A 82 11.56 -1.74 13.65
N VAL A 83 11.48 -1.45 14.94
CA VAL A 83 10.75 -0.29 15.47
C VAL A 83 11.42 1.01 15.02
N LEU A 84 12.75 1.11 15.13
CA LEU A 84 13.51 2.30 14.76
C LEU A 84 13.39 2.62 13.26
N ASP A 85 13.46 1.60 12.40
CA ASP A 85 13.28 1.79 10.95
C ASP A 85 11.88 2.29 10.59
N ARG A 86 10.85 1.79 11.27
CA ARG A 86 9.48 2.27 11.09
C ARG A 86 9.31 3.73 11.53
N LEU A 87 9.94 4.12 12.63
CA LEU A 87 9.96 5.51 13.10
C LEU A 87 10.71 6.43 12.12
N ARG A 88 11.87 6.00 11.61
CA ARG A 88 12.62 6.76 10.57
C ARG A 88 11.79 6.93 9.29
N ASN A 89 11.10 5.90 8.84
CA ASN A 89 10.23 5.96 7.66
C ASN A 89 9.00 6.86 7.89
N ALA A 90 8.48 6.92 9.11
CA ALA A 90 7.41 7.86 9.47
C ALA A 90 7.89 9.32 9.41
N LYS A 91 9.12 9.62 9.89
CA LYS A 91 9.74 10.96 9.78
C LYS A 91 9.95 11.38 8.33
N LYS A 92 10.44 10.51 7.45
CA LYS A 92 10.61 10.81 6.02
C LYS A 92 9.29 11.20 5.34
N ARG A 93 8.17 10.60 5.73
CA ARG A 93 6.85 10.96 5.21
C ARG A 93 6.28 12.26 5.79
N ALA A 94 6.87 12.78 6.86
CA ALA A 94 6.43 14.06 7.46
C ALA A 94 6.90 15.29 6.67
N SER A 95 7.90 15.16 5.80
CA SER A 95 8.57 16.26 5.10
C SER A 95 8.07 16.53 3.67
N ILE A 96 6.79 16.24 3.37
CA ILE A 96 6.27 16.44 2.01
C ILE A 96 6.36 17.92 1.55
N GLY A 97 6.24 18.86 2.47
CA GLY A 97 6.41 20.28 2.18
C GLY A 97 7.83 20.62 1.72
N GLU A 98 8.84 20.00 2.35
CA GLU A 98 10.24 20.17 1.96
C GLU A 98 10.54 19.54 0.60
N GLU A 99 9.97 18.37 0.31
CA GLU A 99 10.11 17.71 -1.00
C GLU A 99 9.44 18.56 -2.11
N LEU A 100 8.25 19.13 -1.84
CA LEU A 100 7.59 20.05 -2.76
C LEU A 100 8.39 21.32 -2.98
N ALA A 101 8.90 21.94 -1.91
CA ALA A 101 9.73 23.15 -2.02
C ALA A 101 11.02 22.90 -2.82
N ARG A 102 11.62 21.72 -2.67
CA ARG A 102 12.79 21.29 -3.44
C ARG A 102 12.46 21.03 -4.91
N ALA A 103 11.31 20.39 -5.18
CA ALA A 103 10.87 20.03 -6.52
C ALA A 103 10.35 21.24 -7.32
N PHE A 104 9.78 22.24 -6.64
CA PHE A 104 9.17 23.42 -7.24
C PHE A 104 9.72 24.71 -6.59
N PRO A 105 10.99 25.05 -6.83
CA PRO A 105 11.60 26.25 -6.26
C PRO A 105 10.86 27.52 -6.67
N GLY A 106 10.67 28.41 -5.72
CA GLY A 106 9.92 29.67 -5.95
C GLY A 106 8.39 29.55 -5.96
N GLN A 107 7.84 28.33 -5.76
CA GLN A 107 6.41 28.09 -5.64
C GLN A 107 6.04 27.63 -4.22
N PRO A 108 5.68 28.56 -3.32
CA PRO A 108 5.33 28.18 -1.95
C PRO A 108 4.02 27.38 -1.91
N LEU A 109 4.03 26.26 -1.17
CA LEU A 109 2.81 25.52 -0.86
C LEU A 109 2.02 26.26 0.23
N ARG A 110 0.80 26.67 -0.09
CA ARG A 110 -0.15 27.25 0.87
C ARG A 110 -1.25 26.30 1.29
N ALA A 111 -1.29 25.14 0.65
CA ALA A 111 -2.31 24.14 0.83
C ALA A 111 -2.37 23.60 2.27
N ARG A 112 -3.60 23.36 2.74
CA ARG A 112 -3.84 22.56 3.93
C ARG A 112 -3.51 21.10 3.63
N THR A 113 -2.64 20.48 4.44
CA THR A 113 -2.34 19.05 4.33
C THR A 113 -3.37 18.22 5.11
N LEU A 114 -4.04 17.30 4.42
CA LEU A 114 -4.93 16.31 5.00
C LEU A 114 -4.26 14.94 4.97
N ARG A 115 -4.35 14.22 6.08
CA ARG A 115 -3.92 12.82 6.17
C ARG A 115 -5.15 11.96 6.28
N VAL A 116 -5.27 11.00 5.36
CA VAL A 116 -6.38 10.06 5.30
C VAL A 116 -5.82 8.67 5.58
N GLU A 117 -6.44 7.92 6.48
CA GLU A 117 -6.06 6.54 6.75
C GLU A 117 -6.10 5.73 5.44
N HIS A 118 -5.12 4.85 5.27
CA HIS A 118 -4.81 4.19 4.01
C HIS A 118 -6.00 3.46 3.39
N HIS A 119 -6.65 2.58 4.15
CA HIS A 119 -7.78 1.81 3.64
C HIS A 119 -9.05 2.65 3.48
N LEU A 120 -9.22 3.68 4.32
CA LEU A 120 -10.30 4.66 4.11
C LEU A 120 -10.10 5.42 2.80
N ALA A 121 -8.86 5.76 2.45
CA ALA A 121 -8.56 6.38 1.15
C ALA A 121 -8.88 5.46 -0.03
N HIS A 122 -8.60 4.15 0.08
CA HIS A 122 -8.99 3.17 -0.94
C HIS A 122 -10.51 3.06 -1.08
N ILE A 123 -11.22 2.92 0.05
CA ILE A 123 -12.70 2.84 0.08
C ILE A 123 -13.30 4.11 -0.54
N ALA A 124 -12.81 5.29 -0.14
CA ALA A 124 -13.26 6.57 -0.69
C ALA A 124 -13.04 6.65 -2.20
N SER A 125 -11.85 6.24 -2.68
CA SER A 125 -11.49 6.34 -4.10
C SER A 125 -12.36 5.46 -5.00
N CYS A 126 -12.80 4.30 -4.53
CA CYS A 126 -13.67 3.42 -5.32
C CYS A 126 -15.15 3.79 -5.19
N PHE A 127 -15.64 4.11 -3.98
CA PHE A 127 -17.04 4.42 -3.77
C PHE A 127 -17.45 5.73 -4.41
N SER A 128 -16.62 6.78 -4.29
CA SER A 128 -16.95 8.12 -4.81
C SER A 128 -17.08 8.20 -6.33
N VAL A 129 -16.50 7.26 -7.06
CA VAL A 129 -16.63 7.17 -8.54
C VAL A 129 -17.59 6.08 -8.99
N SER A 130 -18.16 5.33 -8.05
CA SER A 130 -19.13 4.27 -8.34
C SER A 130 -20.51 4.84 -8.62
N PRO A 131 -21.37 4.12 -9.35
CA PRO A 131 -22.76 4.54 -9.57
C PRO A 131 -23.67 4.27 -8.35
N PHE A 132 -23.15 3.66 -7.27
CA PHE A 132 -23.96 3.21 -6.15
C PHE A 132 -24.18 4.30 -5.12
N GLN A 133 -25.43 4.48 -4.68
CA GLN A 133 -25.75 5.35 -3.53
C GLN A 133 -25.51 4.65 -2.20
N ARG A 134 -25.53 3.33 -2.21
CA ARG A 134 -25.26 2.46 -1.05
C ARG A 134 -24.55 1.20 -1.51
N ALA A 135 -23.41 0.88 -0.88
CA ALA A 135 -22.65 -0.32 -1.22
C ALA A 135 -21.79 -0.80 -0.03
N VAL A 136 -21.50 -2.09 0.00
CA VAL A 136 -20.38 -2.61 0.78
C VAL A 136 -19.09 -2.32 0.01
N ALA A 137 -18.14 -1.68 0.66
CA ALA A 137 -16.81 -1.44 0.11
C ALA A 137 -15.78 -2.31 0.83
N VAL A 138 -14.88 -2.91 0.07
CA VAL A 138 -13.79 -3.75 0.58
C VAL A 138 -12.47 -3.26 0.00
N SER A 139 -11.46 -3.11 0.85
CA SER A 139 -10.09 -2.79 0.47
C SER A 139 -9.16 -3.89 0.94
N VAL A 140 -8.33 -4.44 0.04
CA VAL A 140 -7.31 -5.46 0.33
C VAL A 140 -6.00 -5.02 -0.28
N ASP A 141 -4.92 -5.01 0.52
CA ASP A 141 -3.60 -4.54 0.10
C ASP A 141 -2.48 -5.34 0.82
N GLY A 142 -1.24 -4.97 0.57
CA GLY A 142 -0.09 -5.41 1.37
C GLY A 142 -0.19 -4.90 2.80
N PHE A 143 0.25 -3.66 3.02
CA PHE A 143 0.01 -2.94 4.28
C PHE A 143 -0.04 -1.43 4.07
N GLY A 144 -1.00 -0.78 4.71
CA GLY A 144 -1.08 0.65 4.88
C GLY A 144 -1.55 1.00 6.28
N ASP A 145 -0.85 1.92 6.94
CA ASP A 145 -1.17 2.40 8.29
C ASP A 145 -1.43 1.27 9.34
N PHE A 146 -0.69 0.16 9.23
CA PHE A 146 -0.78 -1.04 10.09
C PHE A 146 -1.98 -1.96 9.81
N ALA A 147 -2.74 -1.72 8.76
CA ALA A 147 -3.81 -2.60 8.29
C ALA A 147 -3.47 -3.16 6.90
N SER A 148 -4.08 -4.28 6.53
CA SER A 148 -3.92 -4.95 5.24
C SER A 148 -5.25 -5.09 4.50
N ALA A 149 -6.37 -5.00 5.20
CA ALA A 149 -7.70 -4.99 4.63
C ALA A 149 -8.64 -4.15 5.50
N ALA A 150 -9.68 -3.62 4.89
CA ALA A 150 -10.80 -2.99 5.56
C ALA A 150 -12.09 -3.20 4.77
N TRP A 151 -13.21 -3.22 5.44
CA TRP A 151 -14.53 -3.30 4.82
C TRP A 151 -15.55 -2.48 5.60
N GLY A 152 -16.62 -2.11 4.93
CA GLY A 152 -17.69 -1.36 5.56
C GLY A 152 -18.81 -0.99 4.61
N LEU A 153 -19.84 -0.38 5.16
CA LEU A 153 -20.98 0.14 4.42
C LEU A 153 -20.76 1.61 4.10
N CYS A 154 -20.84 1.94 2.83
CA CYS A 154 -20.81 3.31 2.34
C CYS A 154 -22.20 3.72 1.86
N GLU A 155 -22.65 4.93 2.21
CA GLU A 155 -23.97 5.43 1.86
C GLU A 155 -23.94 6.96 1.69
N GLY A 156 -24.31 7.45 0.49
CA GLY A 156 -24.24 8.85 0.14
C GLY A 156 -22.82 9.41 0.28
N GLN A 157 -22.60 10.31 1.24
CA GLN A 157 -21.27 10.85 1.56
C GLN A 157 -20.62 10.21 2.78
N THR A 158 -21.25 9.21 3.39
CA THR A 158 -20.76 8.54 4.59
C THR A 158 -19.98 7.30 4.21
N LEU A 159 -18.73 7.23 4.69
CA LEU A 159 -17.85 6.08 4.54
C LEU A 159 -17.71 5.37 5.89
N GLY A 160 -18.52 4.34 6.10
CA GLY A 160 -18.48 3.52 7.32
C GLY A 160 -17.46 2.41 7.19
N VAL A 161 -16.52 2.30 8.13
CA VAL A 161 -15.60 1.17 8.23
C VAL A 161 -16.03 0.28 9.38
N ALA A 162 -16.49 -0.94 9.07
CA ALA A 162 -16.99 -1.90 10.02
C ALA A 162 -15.89 -2.80 10.61
N GLY A 163 -14.87 -3.13 9.79
CA GLY A 163 -13.79 -3.99 10.23
C GLY A 163 -12.48 -3.77 9.49
N ARG A 164 -11.39 -4.29 10.08
CA ARG A 164 -10.05 -4.27 9.51
C ARG A 164 -9.27 -5.53 9.86
N ILE A 165 -8.42 -5.96 8.93
CA ILE A 165 -7.36 -6.91 9.22
C ILE A 165 -6.07 -6.12 9.44
N HIS A 166 -5.39 -6.42 10.54
CA HIS A 166 -4.17 -5.72 10.92
C HIS A 166 -2.93 -6.57 10.70
N PHE A 167 -1.77 -5.91 10.68
CA PHE A 167 -0.49 -6.59 10.73
C PHE A 167 -0.47 -7.62 11.89
N PRO A 168 0.01 -8.87 11.68
CA PRO A 168 0.84 -9.33 10.56
C PRO A 168 0.07 -10.04 9.42
N HIS A 169 -1.24 -10.13 9.43
CA HIS A 169 -2.02 -10.86 8.45
C HIS A 169 -2.27 -9.99 7.20
N SER A 170 -1.93 -10.50 6.00
CA SER A 170 -2.10 -9.76 4.74
C SER A 170 -2.15 -10.72 3.55
N LEU A 171 -3.20 -10.64 2.75
CA LEU A 171 -3.30 -11.37 1.49
C LEU A 171 -2.31 -10.84 0.44
N GLY A 172 -1.97 -9.54 0.48
CA GLY A 172 -0.94 -8.99 -0.39
C GLY A 172 0.44 -9.60 -0.11
N ILE A 173 0.82 -9.74 1.17
CA ILE A 173 2.07 -10.43 1.55
C ILE A 173 2.02 -11.92 1.20
N PHE A 174 0.90 -12.59 1.41
CA PHE A 174 0.71 -13.98 0.98
C PHE A 174 0.97 -14.11 -0.52
N TYR A 175 0.33 -13.28 -1.34
CA TYR A 175 0.47 -13.32 -2.78
C TYR A 175 1.91 -13.01 -3.23
N GLN A 176 2.53 -12.00 -2.66
CA GLN A 176 3.91 -11.63 -2.96
C GLN A 176 4.91 -12.73 -2.58
N ALA A 177 4.75 -13.39 -1.42
CA ALA A 177 5.60 -14.49 -1.00
C ALA A 177 5.50 -15.70 -1.95
N ILE A 178 4.28 -16.05 -2.37
CA ILE A 178 4.07 -17.11 -3.37
C ILE A 178 4.64 -16.71 -4.73
N THR A 179 4.51 -15.44 -5.13
CA THR A 179 5.10 -14.93 -6.36
C THR A 179 6.62 -15.09 -6.36
N GLN A 180 7.28 -14.74 -5.25
CA GLN A 180 8.72 -14.95 -5.09
C GLN A 180 9.08 -16.44 -5.11
N PHE A 181 8.29 -17.28 -4.43
CA PHE A 181 8.50 -18.74 -4.40
C PHE A 181 8.43 -19.36 -5.82
N LEU A 182 7.59 -18.82 -6.69
CA LEU A 182 7.44 -19.23 -8.09
C LEU A 182 8.52 -18.65 -9.01
N GLY A 183 9.58 -18.02 -8.49
CA GLY A 183 10.71 -17.50 -9.26
C GLY A 183 10.53 -16.10 -9.83
N PHE A 184 9.55 -15.33 -9.34
CA PHE A 184 9.34 -13.93 -9.71
C PHE A 184 9.70 -13.00 -8.53
N PRO A 185 10.99 -12.64 -8.37
CA PRO A 185 11.47 -12.01 -7.13
C PRO A 185 11.17 -10.51 -7.04
N ASN A 186 10.79 -9.85 -8.15
CA ASN A 186 10.65 -8.41 -8.16
C ASN A 186 9.31 -7.95 -7.53
N TYR A 187 9.33 -6.76 -6.96
CA TYR A 187 8.12 -6.12 -6.49
C TYR A 187 7.14 -5.86 -7.64
N GLY A 188 5.90 -6.24 -7.45
CA GLY A 188 4.85 -6.07 -8.45
C GLY A 188 4.81 -7.18 -9.52
N ASP A 189 5.59 -8.25 -9.38
CA ASP A 189 5.55 -9.39 -10.31
C ASP A 189 4.27 -10.26 -10.15
N GLU A 190 3.40 -9.96 -9.21
CA GLU A 190 2.16 -10.71 -8.92
C GLU A 190 1.27 -10.85 -10.17
N TYR A 191 1.27 -9.86 -11.06
CA TYR A 191 0.52 -9.92 -12.32
C TYR A 191 0.98 -11.05 -13.25
N LYS A 192 2.26 -11.48 -13.16
CA LYS A 192 2.80 -12.60 -13.94
C LYS A 192 2.17 -13.91 -13.47
N VAL A 193 2.07 -14.10 -12.15
CA VAL A 193 1.40 -15.28 -11.55
C VAL A 193 -0.08 -15.27 -11.91
N MET A 194 -0.73 -14.12 -11.86
CA MET A 194 -2.12 -13.96 -12.29
C MET A 194 -2.30 -14.35 -13.77
N GLY A 195 -1.37 -13.93 -14.64
CA GLY A 195 -1.38 -14.30 -16.05
C GLY A 195 -1.12 -15.79 -16.31
N LEU A 196 -0.39 -16.47 -15.41
CA LEU A 196 -0.13 -17.93 -15.50
C LEU A 196 -1.27 -18.78 -14.92
N ALA A 197 -2.11 -18.23 -14.04
CA ALA A 197 -3.13 -18.97 -13.31
C ALA A 197 -4.11 -19.75 -14.23
N PRO A 198 -4.56 -19.24 -15.38
CA PRO A 198 -5.46 -19.97 -16.28
C PRO A 198 -4.86 -21.27 -16.85
N TYR A 199 -3.53 -21.38 -16.89
CA TYR A 199 -2.81 -22.56 -17.41
C TYR A 199 -2.52 -23.60 -16.32
N GLY A 200 -2.80 -23.26 -15.05
CA GLY A 200 -2.54 -24.10 -13.90
C GLY A 200 -3.68 -25.04 -13.55
N LYS A 201 -3.40 -25.93 -12.59
CA LYS A 201 -4.40 -26.78 -11.92
C LYS A 201 -4.32 -26.52 -10.41
N PRO A 202 -5.42 -26.67 -9.65
CA PRO A 202 -5.45 -26.38 -8.21
C PRO A 202 -4.81 -27.50 -7.37
N SER A 203 -3.63 -28.01 -7.78
CA SER A 203 -2.97 -29.15 -7.17
C SER A 203 -2.54 -28.90 -5.72
N PHE A 204 -2.26 -27.66 -5.36
CA PHE A 204 -1.79 -27.26 -4.01
C PHE A 204 -2.86 -26.53 -3.18
N ALA A 205 -4.13 -26.66 -3.54
CA ALA A 205 -5.21 -25.94 -2.86
C ALA A 205 -5.31 -26.28 -1.36
N ARG A 206 -5.00 -27.51 -0.97
CA ARG A 206 -5.01 -27.97 0.43
C ARG A 206 -3.87 -27.35 1.22
N GLU A 207 -2.67 -27.31 0.66
CA GLU A 207 -1.46 -26.75 1.25
C GLU A 207 -1.60 -25.23 1.38
N LEU A 208 -2.07 -24.55 0.35
CA LEU A 208 -2.27 -23.10 0.35
C LEU A 208 -3.32 -22.63 1.37
N ARG A 209 -4.31 -23.47 1.70
CA ARG A 209 -5.26 -23.18 2.79
C ARG A 209 -4.60 -23.17 4.18
N GLN A 210 -3.41 -23.71 4.34
CA GLN A 210 -2.65 -23.61 5.59
C GLN A 210 -1.91 -22.26 5.69
N LEU A 211 -1.65 -21.62 4.55
CA LEU A 211 -0.95 -20.34 4.48
C LEU A 211 -1.88 -19.16 4.73
N ALA A 212 -3.12 -19.25 4.22
CA ALA A 212 -4.15 -18.26 4.44
C ALA A 212 -5.50 -18.97 4.62
N TYR A 213 -6.20 -18.69 5.71
CA TYR A 213 -7.44 -19.35 6.06
C TYR A 213 -8.47 -18.35 6.63
N PRO A 214 -9.77 -18.61 6.39
CA PRO A 214 -10.83 -17.76 6.92
C PRO A 214 -10.96 -17.92 8.44
N VAL A 215 -11.32 -16.84 9.11
CA VAL A 215 -11.74 -16.77 10.50
C VAL A 215 -13.08 -16.01 10.59
N ALA A 216 -13.72 -15.97 11.76
CA ALA A 216 -15.02 -15.35 11.92
C ALA A 216 -15.09 -13.91 11.37
N ASP A 217 -14.05 -13.10 11.63
CA ASP A 217 -14.00 -11.69 11.26
C ASP A 217 -12.94 -11.42 10.16
N GLY A 218 -12.83 -12.32 9.17
CA GLY A 218 -11.95 -12.11 8.02
C GLY A 218 -11.02 -13.28 7.71
N PHE A 219 -9.71 -13.08 7.77
CA PHE A 219 -8.71 -14.11 7.47
C PHE A 219 -7.47 -13.98 8.35
N GLU A 220 -6.75 -15.07 8.49
CA GLU A 220 -5.42 -15.10 9.08
C GLU A 220 -4.42 -15.81 8.19
N LEU A 221 -3.13 -15.46 8.37
CA LEU A 221 -2.02 -16.19 7.75
C LEU A 221 -1.44 -17.21 8.71
N GLY A 222 -1.03 -18.36 8.20
CA GLY A 222 -0.16 -19.32 8.85
C GLY A 222 1.25 -18.74 8.99
N LEU A 223 1.46 -17.90 9.99
CA LEU A 223 2.63 -17.02 10.12
C LEU A 223 3.98 -17.74 10.06
N ARG A 224 4.05 -19.03 10.41
CA ARG A 224 5.27 -19.83 10.31
C ARG A 224 5.86 -19.87 8.90
N TYR A 225 5.02 -19.75 7.88
CA TYR A 225 5.43 -19.78 6.47
C TYR A 225 5.98 -18.44 5.94
N PHE A 226 5.97 -17.39 6.79
CA PHE A 226 6.32 -16.02 6.38
C PHE A 226 7.36 -15.41 7.33
N ARG A 227 8.29 -14.60 6.77
CA ARG A 227 9.37 -13.96 7.54
C ARG A 227 9.00 -12.55 8.04
N HIS A 228 8.14 -11.82 7.33
CA HIS A 228 7.88 -10.38 7.54
C HIS A 228 7.44 -9.98 8.96
N HIS A 229 6.95 -10.89 9.78
CA HIS A 229 6.48 -10.62 11.14
C HIS A 229 7.56 -10.87 12.22
N ARG A 230 8.59 -11.66 11.91
CA ARG A 230 9.71 -12.01 12.82
C ARG A 230 10.97 -11.26 12.47
N GLU A 231 11.26 -11.13 11.18
CA GLU A 231 12.51 -10.62 10.64
C GLU A 231 12.32 -9.28 9.94
N ARG A 232 13.42 -8.55 9.84
CA ARG A 232 13.50 -7.42 8.93
C ARG A 232 13.67 -7.94 7.51
N VAL A 233 12.60 -7.95 6.73
CA VAL A 233 12.73 -8.13 5.29
C VAL A 233 13.26 -6.84 4.68
N PRO A 234 14.44 -6.84 4.04
CA PRO A 234 14.99 -5.64 3.42
C PRO A 234 14.05 -5.12 2.33
N TYR A 235 13.82 -3.81 2.37
CA TYR A 235 13.11 -3.07 1.34
C TYR A 235 14.04 -1.96 0.88
N THR A 236 14.64 -2.13 -0.28
CA THR A 236 15.65 -1.19 -0.81
C THR A 236 15.23 -0.68 -2.18
N TRP A 237 15.75 0.48 -2.56
CA TRP A 237 15.49 1.09 -3.86
C TRP A 237 16.82 1.38 -4.53
N THR A 238 17.03 0.79 -5.71
CA THR A 238 18.22 1.05 -6.53
C THR A 238 17.78 1.76 -7.80
N GLY A 239 18.23 3.01 -7.98
CA GLY A 239 17.81 3.81 -9.15
C GLY A 239 16.30 4.02 -9.27
N GLY A 240 15.55 3.98 -8.13
CA GLY A 240 14.09 4.08 -8.09
C GLY A 240 13.35 2.76 -8.23
N THR A 241 14.02 1.65 -8.52
CA THR A 241 13.43 0.31 -8.60
C THR A 241 13.36 -0.31 -7.20
N PRO A 242 12.18 -0.78 -6.73
CA PRO A 242 12.06 -1.43 -5.44
C PRO A 242 12.55 -2.89 -5.48
N HIS A 243 13.37 -3.24 -4.49
CA HIS A 243 13.82 -4.61 -4.25
C HIS A 243 13.35 -5.06 -2.86
N ILE A 244 12.78 -6.27 -2.80
CA ILE A 244 12.28 -6.86 -1.57
C ILE A 244 13.06 -8.14 -1.29
N GLY A 245 13.50 -8.31 -0.03
CA GLY A 245 14.05 -9.56 0.44
C GLY A 245 13.01 -10.69 0.46
N THR A 246 13.46 -11.91 0.66
CA THR A 246 12.60 -13.10 0.68
C THR A 246 11.56 -13.01 1.80
N LEU A 247 10.29 -13.17 1.44
CA LEU A 247 9.15 -13.10 2.34
C LEU A 247 8.74 -14.46 2.91
N TYR A 248 9.03 -15.55 2.22
CA TYR A 248 8.70 -16.90 2.64
C TYR A 248 9.79 -17.52 3.51
N SER A 249 9.40 -18.46 4.36
CA SER A 249 10.30 -19.19 5.25
C SER A 249 10.68 -20.56 4.69
N ASP A 250 11.59 -21.23 5.36
CA ASP A 250 12.02 -22.60 5.01
C ASP A 250 10.88 -23.62 5.23
N GLU A 251 9.95 -23.34 6.16
CA GLU A 251 8.75 -24.15 6.36
C GLU A 251 7.81 -24.12 5.14
N LEU A 252 7.81 -23.02 4.36
CA LEU A 252 7.09 -23.00 3.09
C LEU A 252 7.74 -23.97 2.08
N CYS A 253 9.08 -24.00 2.02
CA CYS A 253 9.80 -24.93 1.14
C CYS A 253 9.55 -26.39 1.54
N GLN A 254 9.44 -26.68 2.83
CA GLN A 254 9.07 -28.03 3.31
C GLN A 254 7.64 -28.41 2.90
N LEU A 255 6.72 -27.47 2.85
CA LEU A 255 5.32 -27.71 2.50
C LEU A 255 5.10 -27.88 0.99
N LEU A 256 5.72 -27.01 0.17
CA LEU A 256 5.46 -26.91 -1.27
C LEU A 256 6.58 -27.48 -2.15
N GLY A 257 7.74 -27.85 -1.57
CA GLY A 257 8.92 -28.28 -2.29
C GLY A 257 9.92 -27.13 -2.51
N ALA A 258 10.89 -27.36 -3.39
CA ALA A 258 11.90 -26.35 -3.70
C ALA A 258 11.29 -25.15 -4.45
N PRO A 259 11.71 -23.91 -4.12
CA PRO A 259 11.30 -22.75 -4.89
C PRO A 259 11.90 -22.80 -6.31
N ARG A 260 11.27 -22.15 -7.24
CA ARG A 260 11.77 -22.00 -8.63
C ARG A 260 12.85 -20.96 -8.73
#